data_0cb3bcda0aa5844d2c5a7b548c6be80d
#
_entry.id   0cb3bcda0aa5844d2c5a7b548c6be80d
#
_cell.length_a   1.000
_cell.length_b   1.000
_cell.length_c   1.000
_cell.angle_alpha   90.00
_cell.angle_beta   90.00
_cell.angle_gamma   90.00
#
_symmetry.space_group_name_H-M   'P 1'
#
loop_
_entity.id
_entity.type
_entity.pdbx_description
1 polymer ?
#
loop_
_entity_poly.entity_id
_entity_poly.type
_entity_poly.pdbx_seq_one_letter_code
_entity_poly.pdbx_strand_id
1 'polypeptide(L)'
;MKEIIMRMVFIFLLCDTTSEEEKAKLRNEMNKNSNKLKPIPKIDKINNFDNLKKSKESVADSIEKPTRHYYEINEQRAKYAHQMYSMRDYKENQTTNMYKAEVDGVYEMALEAKTKCNNDQEKIKKIDYLTDKFSKQYAEWLNKESELKLRYPSQMITGAGGWTPNKIARKESAFNSLFNELKTINKIKEDIKNEPFKVKRNETKGVAVQSDRYESKYFKVIQNEQENRLQLKFDGKPDEETRSLLKKNGYKFSPSRGVWQRQLTNNARYSVRLINEKRL
;
A
#
# COMPACT_ATOMS: atom_id res chain seq x y z
N MET A 1 3.30 3.33 19.03
CA MET A 1 3.60 2.30 18.03
C MET A 1 4.67 1.29 18.46
N LYS A 2 5.83 1.69 18.95
CA LYS A 2 6.89 0.75 19.43
C LYS A 2 6.44 -0.16 20.58
N GLU A 3 5.57 0.30 21.46
CA GLU A 3 5.05 -0.47 22.59
C GLU A 3 4.03 -1.56 22.21
N ILE A 4 3.23 -1.31 21.19
CA ILE A 4 2.25 -2.28 20.67
C ILE A 4 2.97 -3.40 19.92
N ILE A 5 4.01 -3.07 19.16
CA ILE A 5 4.86 -4.04 18.46
C ILE A 5 5.63 -4.91 19.45
N MET A 6 6.16 -4.33 20.53
CA MET A 6 6.82 -5.08 21.61
C MET A 6 5.86 -6.04 22.31
N ARG A 7 4.61 -5.66 22.53
CA ARG A 7 3.60 -6.55 23.13
C ARG A 7 3.19 -7.69 22.21
N MET A 8 3.09 -7.46 20.89
CA MET A 8 2.79 -8.52 19.92
C MET A 8 3.95 -9.51 19.74
N VAL A 9 5.19 -9.03 19.70
CA VAL A 9 6.38 -9.90 19.64
C VAL A 9 6.51 -10.74 20.90
N PHE A 10 6.13 -10.19 22.08
CA PHE A 10 6.19 -10.91 23.34
C PHE A 10 5.12 -12.01 23.46
N ILE A 11 3.92 -11.80 22.91
CA ILE A 11 2.87 -12.83 22.86
C ILE A 11 3.27 -13.98 21.91
N PHE A 12 4.02 -13.71 20.85
CA PHE A 12 4.48 -14.73 19.90
C PHE A 12 5.65 -15.56 20.42
N LEU A 13 6.51 -15.00 21.28
CA LEU A 13 7.63 -15.69 21.91
C LEU A 13 7.27 -16.54 23.12
N LEU A 14 6.04 -16.38 23.67
CA LEU A 14 5.55 -17.14 24.83
C LEU A 14 4.81 -18.43 24.47
N CYS A 15 4.65 -18.71 23.18
CA CYS A 15 4.03 -19.95 22.74
C CYS A 15 5.08 -20.99 22.37
N ASP A 16 5.83 -21.66 23.10
CA ASP A 16 6.35 -23.01 22.89
C ASP A 16 7.74 -23.41 23.41
N THR A 17 8.58 -22.54 24.05
CA THR A 17 9.89 -23.05 24.47
C THR A 17 10.45 -22.55 25.81
N THR A 18 9.75 -21.72 26.58
CA THR A 18 10.30 -21.16 27.84
C THR A 18 9.72 -21.85 29.08
N SER A 19 10.59 -22.18 30.03
CA SER A 19 10.20 -22.79 31.30
C SER A 19 9.33 -21.84 32.15
N GLU A 20 8.47 -22.38 33.00
CA GLU A 20 7.58 -21.58 33.88
C GLU A 20 8.36 -20.65 34.84
N GLU A 21 9.62 -20.99 35.18
CA GLU A 21 10.48 -20.12 35.99
C GLU A 21 10.95 -18.85 35.26
N GLU A 22 11.22 -18.94 33.96
CA GLU A 22 11.57 -17.77 33.13
C GLU A 22 10.36 -16.86 32.93
N LYS A 23 9.16 -17.43 32.75
CA LYS A 23 7.91 -16.67 32.69
C LYS A 23 7.62 -15.92 33.98
N ALA A 24 7.94 -16.50 35.14
CA ALA A 24 7.78 -15.85 36.44
C ALA A 24 8.78 -14.69 36.66
N LYS A 25 10.02 -14.84 36.24
CA LYS A 25 11.04 -13.75 36.28
C LYS A 25 10.63 -12.57 35.41
N LEU A 26 10.15 -12.79 34.23
CA LEU A 26 9.70 -11.73 33.30
C LEU A 26 8.44 -10.99 33.82
N ARG A 27 7.52 -11.68 34.48
CA ARG A 27 6.35 -11.05 35.16
C ARG A 27 6.78 -10.13 36.31
N ASN A 28 7.78 -10.53 37.08
CA ASN A 28 8.30 -9.73 38.19
C ASN A 28 9.08 -8.50 37.72
N GLU A 29 9.82 -8.57 36.62
CA GLU A 29 10.48 -7.40 36.03
C GLU A 29 9.49 -6.39 35.44
N MET A 30 8.41 -6.87 34.80
CA MET A 30 7.34 -5.99 34.30
C MET A 30 6.63 -5.24 35.45
N ASN A 31 6.35 -5.90 36.55
CA ASN A 31 5.73 -5.25 37.75
C ASN A 31 6.65 -4.23 38.42
N LYS A 32 7.96 -4.44 38.44
CA LYS A 32 8.95 -3.46 38.92
C LYS A 32 9.04 -2.19 38.08
N ASN A 33 8.85 -2.32 36.75
CA ASN A 33 8.91 -1.17 35.85
C ASN A 33 7.59 -0.38 35.78
N SER A 34 6.44 -0.98 36.09
CA SER A 34 5.17 -0.27 36.13
C SER A 34 5.07 0.71 37.32
N ASN A 35 5.81 0.48 38.42
CA ASN A 35 5.81 1.34 39.61
C ASN A 35 6.74 2.56 39.51
N LYS A 36 7.49 2.75 38.41
CA LYS A 36 8.38 3.91 38.15
C LYS A 36 7.77 5.02 37.28
N LEU A 37 6.55 4.86 36.84
CA LEU A 37 5.85 5.90 36.08
C LEU A 37 5.31 6.97 37.05
N LYS A 38 5.89 8.16 36.98
CA LYS A 38 5.35 9.34 37.69
C LYS A 38 3.92 9.62 37.21
N PRO A 39 2.99 9.99 38.11
CA PRO A 39 1.62 10.33 37.71
C PRO A 39 1.62 11.52 36.77
N ILE A 40 0.91 11.39 35.67
CA ILE A 40 0.70 12.45 34.69
C ILE A 40 -0.07 13.58 35.37
N PRO A 41 0.38 14.84 35.31
CA PRO A 41 -0.36 15.96 35.91
C PRO A 41 -1.76 16.04 35.27
N LYS A 42 -2.78 16.18 36.13
CA LYS A 42 -4.17 16.40 35.70
C LYS A 42 -4.25 17.69 34.93
N ILE A 43 -4.48 17.56 33.64
CA ILE A 43 -4.77 18.70 32.73
C ILE A 43 -6.20 19.11 33.01
N ASP A 44 -6.38 20.30 33.60
CA ASP A 44 -7.68 20.89 33.83
C ASP A 44 -8.43 21.10 32.52
N LYS A 45 -9.73 20.84 32.59
CA LYS A 45 -10.72 20.80 31.56
C LYS A 45 -10.55 21.95 30.52
N ILE A 46 -10.16 21.60 29.31
CA ILE A 46 -10.35 22.49 28.16
C ILE A 46 -11.74 22.16 27.59
N ASN A 47 -12.67 23.07 27.79
CA ASN A 47 -14.09 23.01 27.35
C ASN A 47 -14.26 23.13 25.81
N ASN A 48 -13.30 22.66 25.02
CA ASN A 48 -13.35 22.76 23.55
C ASN A 48 -13.58 21.42 22.85
N PHE A 49 -13.71 20.32 23.60
CA PHE A 49 -13.91 18.98 22.97
C PHE A 49 -15.33 18.78 22.43
N ASP A 50 -16.33 19.43 23.02
CA ASP A 50 -17.74 19.26 22.61
C ASP A 50 -18.05 20.00 21.30
N ASN A 51 -17.39 21.11 21.04
CA ASN A 51 -17.53 21.85 19.77
C ASN A 51 -16.83 21.14 18.60
N LEU A 52 -15.74 20.41 18.87
CA LEU A 52 -15.04 19.59 17.86
C LEU A 52 -15.79 18.29 17.54
N LYS A 53 -16.54 17.74 18.50
CA LYS A 53 -17.43 16.58 18.21
C LYS A 53 -18.63 17.01 17.38
N LYS A 54 -19.30 18.09 17.72
CA LYS A 54 -20.46 18.61 16.95
C LYS A 54 -20.12 18.98 15.51
N SER A 55 -18.95 19.57 15.27
CA SER A 55 -18.52 19.88 13.90
C SER A 55 -18.13 18.64 13.09
N LYS A 56 -17.65 17.57 13.74
CA LYS A 56 -17.38 16.28 13.07
C LYS A 56 -18.65 15.49 12.77
N GLU A 57 -19.64 15.54 13.63
CA GLU A 57 -20.94 14.88 13.41
C GLU A 57 -21.72 15.54 12.28
N SER A 58 -21.72 16.87 12.16
CA SER A 58 -22.44 17.57 11.08
C SER A 58 -21.81 17.37 9.68
N VAL A 59 -20.53 17.09 9.60
CA VAL A 59 -19.84 16.77 8.33
C VAL A 59 -20.03 15.29 7.96
N ALA A 60 -20.12 14.40 8.94
CA ALA A 60 -20.35 12.99 8.71
C ALA A 60 -21.77 12.67 8.17
N ASP A 61 -22.77 13.46 8.56
CA ASP A 61 -24.17 13.29 8.09
C ASP A 61 -24.40 13.76 6.64
N SER A 62 -23.49 14.61 6.11
CA SER A 62 -23.57 15.09 4.72
C SER A 62 -22.83 14.19 3.72
N ILE A 63 -22.09 13.20 4.19
CA ILE A 63 -21.39 12.24 3.31
C ILE A 63 -22.32 11.07 3.02
N GLU A 64 -22.72 10.95 1.76
CA GLU A 64 -23.51 9.82 1.28
C GLU A 64 -22.80 8.50 1.66
N LYS A 65 -23.45 7.70 2.53
CA LYS A 65 -22.88 6.42 2.96
C LYS A 65 -22.72 5.53 1.74
N PRO A 66 -21.54 4.94 1.51
CA PRO A 66 -21.33 4.08 0.37
C PRO A 66 -22.31 2.91 0.42
N THR A 67 -22.98 2.60 -0.69
CA THR A 67 -23.85 1.44 -0.80
C THR A 67 -23.02 0.18 -0.60
N ARG A 68 -23.32 -0.60 0.44
CA ARG A 68 -22.59 -1.85 0.71
C ARG A 68 -22.97 -2.89 -0.33
N HIS A 69 -22.02 -3.34 -1.09
CA HIS A 69 -22.21 -4.35 -2.12
C HIS A 69 -21.44 -5.62 -1.73
N TYR A 70 -22.19 -6.73 -1.56
CA TYR A 70 -21.60 -8.03 -1.25
C TYR A 70 -21.71 -8.93 -2.46
N TYR A 71 -20.62 -9.64 -2.76
CA TYR A 71 -20.55 -10.62 -3.82
C TYR A 71 -20.79 -12.03 -3.28
N GLU A 72 -21.24 -12.92 -4.14
CA GLU A 72 -21.64 -14.27 -3.76
C GLU A 72 -20.44 -15.14 -3.37
N ILE A 73 -20.58 -15.84 -2.25
CA ILE A 73 -19.67 -16.88 -1.77
C ILE A 73 -20.33 -18.24 -1.95
N ASN A 74 -19.61 -19.19 -2.55
CA ASN A 74 -20.09 -20.56 -2.65
C ASN A 74 -19.88 -21.28 -1.30
N GLU A 75 -20.86 -21.13 -0.42
CA GLU A 75 -20.79 -21.62 0.96
C GLU A 75 -20.72 -23.16 1.03
N GLN A 76 -21.42 -23.86 0.12
CA GLN A 76 -21.34 -25.32 0.06
C GLN A 76 -19.91 -25.78 -0.26
N ARG A 77 -19.28 -25.14 -1.26
CA ARG A 77 -17.89 -25.44 -1.61
C ARG A 77 -16.95 -25.12 -0.47
N ALA A 78 -17.15 -23.99 0.22
CA ALA A 78 -16.36 -23.57 1.37
C ALA A 78 -16.47 -24.59 2.53
N LYS A 79 -17.68 -25.12 2.81
CA LYS A 79 -17.92 -26.15 3.79
C LYS A 79 -17.13 -27.44 3.47
N TYR A 80 -17.23 -27.95 2.23
CA TYR A 80 -16.48 -29.13 1.82
C TYR A 80 -14.97 -28.89 1.86
N ALA A 81 -14.50 -27.71 1.43
CA ALA A 81 -13.11 -27.33 1.51
C ALA A 81 -12.60 -27.31 2.95
N HIS A 82 -13.40 -26.81 3.89
CA HIS A 82 -13.07 -26.81 5.31
C HIS A 82 -12.91 -28.25 5.83
N GLN A 83 -13.83 -29.15 5.52
CA GLN A 83 -13.76 -30.56 5.91
C GLN A 83 -12.52 -31.28 5.38
N MET A 84 -11.98 -30.84 4.23
CA MET A 84 -10.73 -31.37 3.67
C MET A 84 -9.46 -30.85 4.33
N TYR A 85 -9.58 -29.88 5.24
CA TYR A 85 -8.43 -29.25 5.92
C TYR A 85 -8.54 -29.20 7.44
N SER A 86 -9.73 -29.41 8.00
CA SER A 86 -9.99 -29.26 9.43
C SER A 86 -10.85 -30.40 9.95
N MET A 87 -10.52 -30.87 11.15
CA MET A 87 -11.35 -31.82 11.91
C MET A 87 -12.43 -31.10 12.75
N ARG A 88 -12.46 -29.77 12.73
CA ARG A 88 -13.46 -28.97 13.44
C ARG A 88 -14.72 -28.87 12.60
N ASP A 89 -15.88 -28.79 13.26
CA ASP A 89 -17.13 -28.55 12.61
C ASP A 89 -17.18 -27.21 11.89
N TYR A 90 -17.75 -27.19 10.71
CA TYR A 90 -18.00 -26.00 9.96
C TYR A 90 -19.32 -25.39 10.42
N LYS A 91 -19.25 -24.11 10.88
CA LYS A 91 -20.46 -23.39 11.28
C LYS A 91 -21.21 -22.89 10.05
N GLU A 92 -22.53 -22.87 10.12
CA GLU A 92 -23.37 -22.36 9.04
C GLU A 92 -22.97 -20.94 8.62
N ASN A 93 -22.83 -20.74 7.32
CA ASN A 93 -22.42 -19.46 6.72
C ASN A 93 -21.09 -18.88 7.27
N GLN A 94 -20.20 -19.73 7.77
CA GLN A 94 -18.94 -19.29 8.40
C GLN A 94 -18.09 -18.45 7.46
N THR A 95 -17.91 -18.88 6.19
CA THR A 95 -17.09 -18.17 5.22
C THR A 95 -17.76 -16.89 4.75
N THR A 96 -19.08 -16.93 4.53
CA THR A 96 -19.87 -15.75 4.17
C THR A 96 -19.86 -14.70 5.29
N ASN A 97 -19.98 -15.11 6.54
CA ASN A 97 -19.93 -14.19 7.69
C ASN A 97 -18.53 -13.56 7.84
N MET A 98 -17.47 -14.35 7.67
CA MET A 98 -16.09 -13.83 7.66
C MET A 98 -15.88 -12.84 6.52
N TYR A 99 -16.35 -13.15 5.31
CA TYR A 99 -16.31 -12.26 4.16
C TYR A 99 -17.02 -10.93 4.46
N LYS A 100 -18.26 -10.99 4.95
CA LYS A 100 -19.04 -9.78 5.27
C LYS A 100 -18.35 -8.92 6.32
N ALA A 101 -17.84 -9.51 7.40
CA ALA A 101 -17.14 -8.77 8.44
C ALA A 101 -15.89 -8.05 7.91
N GLU A 102 -15.14 -8.68 7.01
CA GLU A 102 -13.96 -8.09 6.40
C GLU A 102 -14.32 -6.94 5.45
N VAL A 103 -15.37 -7.12 4.64
CA VAL A 103 -15.89 -6.09 3.74
C VAL A 103 -16.45 -4.91 4.52
N ASP A 104 -17.20 -5.15 5.59
CA ASP A 104 -17.72 -4.10 6.47
C ASP A 104 -16.58 -3.26 7.08
N GLY A 105 -15.51 -3.90 7.54
CA GLY A 105 -14.33 -3.19 8.02
C GLY A 105 -13.67 -2.30 6.95
N VAL A 106 -13.68 -2.72 5.70
CA VAL A 106 -13.18 -1.89 4.59
C VAL A 106 -14.12 -0.74 4.26
N TYR A 107 -15.44 -0.93 4.35
CA TYR A 107 -16.42 0.15 4.20
C TYR A 107 -16.28 1.22 5.27
N GLU A 108 -16.08 0.85 6.53
CA GLU A 108 -15.80 1.80 7.61
C GLU A 108 -14.51 2.59 7.37
N MET A 109 -13.46 1.89 6.94
CA MET A 109 -12.19 2.52 6.54
C MET A 109 -12.37 3.49 5.37
N ALA A 110 -13.19 3.14 4.39
CA ALA A 110 -13.52 3.99 3.25
C ALA A 110 -14.29 5.24 3.67
N LEU A 111 -15.24 5.10 4.60
CA LEU A 111 -15.98 6.23 5.18
C LEU A 111 -15.03 7.19 5.89
N GLU A 112 -14.13 6.68 6.72
CA GLU A 112 -13.10 7.49 7.38
C GLU A 112 -12.16 8.17 6.37
N ALA A 113 -11.78 7.50 5.29
CA ALA A 113 -10.96 8.09 4.22
C ALA A 113 -11.72 9.21 3.49
N LYS A 114 -13.02 9.04 3.21
CA LYS A 114 -13.85 10.07 2.58
C LYS A 114 -13.94 11.36 3.40
N THR A 115 -14.05 11.27 4.73
CA THR A 115 -14.06 12.46 5.60
C THR A 115 -12.77 13.31 5.47
N LYS A 116 -11.66 12.66 5.09
CA LYS A 116 -10.35 13.31 4.91
C LYS A 116 -10.15 13.89 3.50
N CYS A 117 -11.09 13.68 2.58
CA CYS A 117 -10.97 14.14 1.19
C CYS A 117 -11.37 15.60 0.94
N ASN A 118 -11.78 16.37 1.98
CA ASN A 118 -12.17 17.77 1.86
C ASN A 118 -13.17 18.02 0.71
N ASN A 119 -14.17 17.14 0.54
CA ASN A 119 -15.20 17.18 -0.52
C ASN A 119 -14.67 17.04 -1.97
N ASP A 120 -13.45 16.53 -2.17
CA ASP A 120 -12.94 16.20 -3.51
C ASP A 120 -13.71 15.01 -4.09
N GLN A 121 -14.69 15.30 -4.96
CA GLN A 121 -15.60 14.31 -5.54
C GLN A 121 -14.88 13.23 -6.37
N GLU A 122 -13.74 13.55 -7.00
CA GLU A 122 -12.97 12.56 -7.76
C GLU A 122 -12.31 11.53 -6.83
N LYS A 123 -11.75 11.99 -5.70
CA LYS A 123 -11.17 11.09 -4.69
C LYS A 123 -12.25 10.24 -4.03
N ILE A 124 -13.42 10.82 -3.73
CA ILE A 124 -14.56 10.10 -3.16
C ILE A 124 -15.02 8.98 -4.09
N LYS A 125 -15.26 9.27 -5.38
CA LYS A 125 -15.63 8.26 -6.39
C LYS A 125 -14.57 7.16 -6.53
N LYS A 126 -13.31 7.53 -6.44
CA LYS A 126 -12.21 6.56 -6.51
C LYS A 126 -12.15 5.66 -5.29
N ILE A 127 -12.41 6.18 -4.09
CA ILE A 127 -12.53 5.38 -2.86
C ILE A 127 -13.68 4.40 -3.00
N ASP A 128 -14.85 4.82 -3.51
CA ASP A 128 -15.99 3.94 -3.75
C ASP A 128 -15.66 2.81 -4.71
N TYR A 129 -15.01 3.15 -5.83
CA TYR A 129 -14.55 2.16 -6.79
C TYR A 129 -13.57 1.15 -6.18
N LEU A 130 -12.61 1.62 -5.37
CA LEU A 130 -11.63 0.75 -4.72
C LEU A 130 -12.29 -0.17 -3.69
N THR A 131 -13.31 0.33 -2.98
CA THR A 131 -14.06 -0.44 -1.98
C THR A 131 -14.86 -1.56 -2.64
N ASP A 132 -15.60 -1.26 -3.71
CA ASP A 132 -16.33 -2.26 -4.49
C ASP A 132 -15.37 -3.29 -5.13
N LYS A 133 -14.26 -2.82 -5.69
CA LYS A 133 -13.21 -3.68 -6.24
C LYS A 133 -12.65 -4.64 -5.20
N PHE A 134 -12.43 -4.17 -3.96
CA PHE A 134 -11.98 -5.02 -2.86
C PHE A 134 -13.01 -6.10 -2.56
N SER A 135 -14.29 -5.72 -2.39
CA SER A 135 -15.39 -6.65 -2.09
C SER A 135 -15.47 -7.77 -3.13
N LYS A 136 -15.39 -7.41 -4.42
CA LYS A 136 -15.44 -8.36 -5.53
C LYS A 136 -14.24 -9.30 -5.52
N GLN A 137 -13.03 -8.75 -5.48
CA GLN A 137 -11.80 -9.55 -5.58
C GLN A 137 -11.62 -10.46 -4.37
N TYR A 138 -12.04 -10.02 -3.18
CA TYR A 138 -11.95 -10.83 -1.98
C TYR A 138 -12.93 -12.01 -2.01
N ALA A 139 -14.15 -11.82 -2.53
CA ALA A 139 -15.11 -12.93 -2.76
C ALA A 139 -14.55 -13.95 -3.77
N GLU A 140 -14.02 -13.47 -4.89
CA GLU A 140 -13.40 -14.34 -5.90
C GLU A 140 -12.22 -15.13 -5.31
N TRP A 141 -11.41 -14.49 -4.48
CA TRP A 141 -10.28 -15.13 -3.81
C TRP A 141 -10.73 -16.26 -2.86
N LEU A 142 -11.74 -16.02 -2.02
CA LEU A 142 -12.31 -17.03 -1.12
C LEU A 142 -12.89 -18.23 -1.88
N ASN A 143 -13.56 -17.98 -3.01
CA ASN A 143 -14.07 -19.04 -3.87
C ASN A 143 -12.93 -19.86 -4.50
N LYS A 144 -11.85 -19.20 -4.97
CA LYS A 144 -10.64 -19.86 -5.49
C LYS A 144 -9.91 -20.64 -4.39
N GLU A 145 -9.81 -20.10 -3.18
CA GLU A 145 -9.21 -20.79 -2.05
C GLU A 145 -9.92 -22.08 -1.75
N SER A 146 -11.26 -22.04 -1.71
CA SER A 146 -12.10 -23.21 -1.50
C SER A 146 -11.90 -24.26 -2.62
N GLU A 147 -11.82 -23.83 -3.86
CA GLU A 147 -11.54 -24.71 -5.00
C GLU A 147 -10.16 -25.39 -4.90
N LEU A 148 -9.13 -24.63 -4.54
CA LEU A 148 -7.78 -25.18 -4.38
C LEU A 148 -7.70 -26.16 -3.21
N LYS A 149 -8.39 -25.90 -2.11
CA LYS A 149 -8.46 -26.83 -0.96
C LYS A 149 -9.12 -28.15 -1.35
N LEU A 150 -10.15 -28.14 -2.17
CA LEU A 150 -10.78 -29.36 -2.70
C LEU A 150 -9.86 -30.11 -3.67
N ARG A 151 -9.16 -29.38 -4.54
CA ARG A 151 -8.21 -29.99 -5.49
C ARG A 151 -6.99 -30.61 -4.82
N TYR A 152 -6.53 -30.01 -3.72
CA TYR A 152 -5.36 -30.41 -2.96
C TYR A 152 -5.70 -30.58 -1.48
N PRO A 153 -6.46 -31.60 -1.10
CA PRO A 153 -6.87 -31.80 0.30
C PRO A 153 -5.67 -32.01 1.22
N SER A 154 -5.87 -31.85 2.53
CA SER A 154 -4.83 -32.06 3.52
C SER A 154 -4.43 -33.53 3.60
N GLN A 155 -3.13 -33.81 3.62
CA GLN A 155 -2.61 -35.16 3.83
C GLN A 155 -2.98 -35.74 5.20
N MET A 156 -3.19 -34.87 6.19
CA MET A 156 -3.65 -35.30 7.53
C MET A 156 -5.07 -35.87 7.51
N ILE A 157 -5.91 -35.42 6.57
CA ILE A 157 -7.30 -35.87 6.43
C ILE A 157 -7.38 -37.07 5.47
N THR A 158 -6.69 -36.97 4.32
CA THR A 158 -6.81 -37.97 3.24
C THR A 158 -5.72 -39.03 3.24
N GLY A 159 -4.72 -38.90 4.11
CA GLY A 159 -3.53 -39.75 4.10
C GLY A 159 -2.52 -39.33 3.04
N ALA A 160 -1.32 -39.92 3.13
CA ALA A 160 -0.19 -39.60 2.24
C ALA A 160 -0.25 -40.30 0.88
N GLY A 161 -1.18 -41.23 0.68
CA GLY A 161 -1.33 -42.00 -0.57
C GLY A 161 -1.58 -41.10 -1.78
N GLY A 162 -0.88 -41.35 -2.89
CA GLY A 162 -1.08 -40.57 -4.13
C GLY A 162 -0.44 -39.18 -4.16
N TRP A 163 0.36 -38.81 -3.17
CA TRP A 163 1.13 -37.56 -3.16
C TRP A 163 2.51 -37.75 -3.78
N THR A 164 2.61 -37.49 -5.07
CA THR A 164 3.89 -37.48 -5.79
C THR A 164 4.61 -36.12 -5.63
N PRO A 165 5.96 -36.09 -5.75
CA PRO A 165 6.71 -34.80 -5.70
C PRO A 165 6.16 -33.75 -6.66
N ASN A 166 5.77 -34.16 -7.86
CA ASN A 166 5.17 -33.24 -8.86
C ASN A 166 3.81 -32.68 -8.39
N LYS A 167 2.99 -33.48 -7.71
CA LYS A 167 1.70 -33.03 -7.18
C LYS A 167 1.90 -32.05 -6.03
N ILE A 168 2.90 -32.28 -5.19
CA ILE A 168 3.29 -31.40 -4.08
C ILE A 168 3.75 -30.05 -4.66
N ALA A 169 4.68 -30.05 -5.62
CA ALA A 169 5.19 -28.84 -6.24
C ALA A 169 4.07 -28.02 -6.91
N ARG A 170 3.12 -28.67 -7.59
CA ARG A 170 1.95 -28.00 -8.18
C ARG A 170 1.05 -27.38 -7.09
N LYS A 171 0.82 -28.08 -5.98
CA LYS A 171 0.07 -27.54 -4.83
C LYS A 171 0.73 -26.27 -4.30
N GLU A 172 2.03 -26.34 -3.99
CA GLU A 172 2.80 -25.21 -3.45
C GLU A 172 2.76 -24.00 -4.40
N SER A 173 2.99 -24.23 -5.69
CA SER A 173 2.91 -23.16 -6.71
C SER A 173 1.52 -22.52 -6.74
N ALA A 174 0.44 -23.31 -6.70
CA ALA A 174 -0.93 -22.81 -6.74
C ALA A 174 -1.27 -21.98 -5.49
N PHE A 175 -0.90 -22.47 -4.30
CA PHE A 175 -1.14 -21.71 -3.05
C PHE A 175 -0.26 -20.47 -2.95
N ASN A 176 0.99 -20.50 -3.43
CA ASN A 176 1.85 -19.30 -3.50
C ASN A 176 1.26 -18.24 -4.43
N SER A 177 0.71 -18.66 -5.58
CA SER A 177 0.01 -17.74 -6.48
C SER A 177 -1.21 -17.10 -5.81
N LEU A 178 -2.03 -17.91 -5.14
CA LEU A 178 -3.20 -17.43 -4.40
C LEU A 178 -2.81 -16.45 -3.26
N PHE A 179 -1.72 -16.74 -2.56
CA PHE A 179 -1.20 -15.85 -1.52
C PHE A 179 -0.71 -14.50 -2.06
N ASN A 180 -0.06 -14.50 -3.23
CA ASN A 180 0.36 -13.26 -3.90
C ASN A 180 -0.85 -12.45 -4.39
N GLU A 181 -1.92 -13.11 -4.83
CA GLU A 181 -3.20 -12.46 -5.16
C GLU A 181 -3.79 -11.78 -3.91
N LEU A 182 -3.80 -12.45 -2.74
CA LEU A 182 -4.27 -11.86 -1.49
C LEU A 182 -3.45 -10.62 -1.07
N LYS A 183 -2.12 -10.65 -1.26
CA LYS A 183 -1.28 -9.46 -1.02
C LYS A 183 -1.70 -8.29 -1.88
N THR A 184 -2.04 -8.55 -3.15
CA THR A 184 -2.52 -7.52 -4.08
C THR A 184 -3.88 -6.97 -3.66
N ILE A 185 -4.80 -7.82 -3.20
CA ILE A 185 -6.09 -7.43 -2.65
C ILE A 185 -5.91 -6.56 -1.40
N ASN A 186 -5.04 -6.96 -0.47
CA ASN A 186 -4.76 -6.19 0.74
C ASN A 186 -4.12 -4.81 0.44
N LYS A 187 -3.38 -4.68 -0.65
CA LYS A 187 -2.85 -3.40 -1.11
C LYS A 187 -3.96 -2.40 -1.44
N ILE A 188 -5.13 -2.87 -1.87
CA ILE A 188 -6.29 -1.98 -2.11
C ILE A 188 -6.70 -1.26 -0.82
N LYS A 189 -6.63 -1.92 0.34
CA LYS A 189 -6.91 -1.27 1.64
C LYS A 189 -5.94 -0.11 1.91
N GLU A 190 -4.66 -0.30 1.59
CA GLU A 190 -3.65 0.76 1.71
C GLU A 190 -3.92 1.89 0.72
N ASP A 191 -4.34 1.56 -0.50
CA ASP A 191 -4.70 2.55 -1.51
C ASP A 191 -5.92 3.39 -1.09
N ILE A 192 -6.93 2.78 -0.45
CA ILE A 192 -8.09 3.50 0.12
C ILE A 192 -7.63 4.47 1.21
N LYS A 193 -6.80 4.03 2.15
CA LYS A 193 -6.28 4.87 3.25
C LYS A 193 -5.47 6.06 2.74
N ASN A 194 -4.70 5.85 1.68
CA ASN A 194 -3.75 6.83 1.16
C ASN A 194 -4.37 7.75 0.10
N GLU A 195 -5.55 7.44 -0.44
CA GLU A 195 -6.19 8.22 -1.51
C GLU A 195 -6.42 9.68 -1.13
N PRO A 196 -6.88 10.02 0.10
CA PRO A 196 -7.05 11.41 0.51
C PRO A 196 -5.76 12.25 0.41
N PHE A 197 -4.62 11.63 0.65
CA PHE A 197 -3.31 12.29 0.69
C PHE A 197 -2.58 12.31 -0.65
N LYS A 198 -3.12 11.64 -1.68
CA LYS A 198 -2.53 11.67 -3.02
C LYS A 198 -2.72 13.03 -3.65
N VAL A 199 -1.61 13.69 -4.00
CA VAL A 199 -1.61 14.93 -4.76
C VAL A 199 -1.96 14.61 -6.22
N LYS A 200 -2.91 15.38 -6.80
CA LYS A 200 -3.25 15.22 -8.22
C LYS A 200 -2.00 15.49 -9.06
N ARG A 201 -1.54 14.49 -9.80
CA ARG A 201 -0.41 14.64 -10.75
C ARG A 201 -0.62 15.75 -11.79
N ASN A 202 -1.84 16.24 -11.94
CA ASN A 202 -2.21 17.24 -12.95
C ASN A 202 -1.96 18.68 -12.50
N GLU A 203 -1.83 18.96 -11.22
CA GLU A 203 -1.49 20.30 -10.74
C GLU A 203 -0.01 20.66 -10.97
N THR A 204 0.85 19.65 -11.12
CA THR A 204 2.26 19.82 -11.49
C THR A 204 2.52 19.81 -13.00
N LYS A 205 1.52 19.51 -13.85
CA LYS A 205 1.69 19.46 -15.30
C LYS A 205 1.67 20.81 -16.01
N GLY A 206 1.36 21.88 -15.33
CA GLY A 206 1.22 23.22 -15.91
C GLY A 206 2.34 24.22 -15.57
N VAL A 207 3.18 23.89 -14.61
CA VAL A 207 4.31 24.76 -14.27
C VAL A 207 5.57 24.06 -14.77
N ALA A 208 6.11 24.55 -15.90
CA ALA A 208 7.52 24.37 -16.18
C ALA A 208 8.24 24.96 -14.95
N VAL A 209 8.59 24.10 -13.98
CA VAL A 209 9.42 24.49 -12.86
C VAL A 209 10.76 24.85 -13.48
N GLN A 210 10.88 26.11 -13.83
CA GLN A 210 12.15 26.76 -14.03
C GLN A 210 12.78 26.72 -12.64
N SER A 211 13.41 25.60 -12.32
CA SER A 211 14.12 25.47 -11.05
C SER A 211 15.42 26.22 -11.23
N ASP A 212 15.53 27.38 -10.59
CA ASP A 212 16.73 28.22 -10.48
C ASP A 212 17.99 27.43 -10.02
N ARG A 213 17.79 26.17 -9.66
CA ARG A 213 18.83 25.22 -9.25
C ARG A 213 19.76 24.74 -10.36
N TYR A 214 19.41 25.00 -11.64
CA TYR A 214 20.17 24.51 -12.81
C TYR A 214 20.39 25.63 -13.84
N GLU A 215 20.50 26.87 -13.40
CA GLU A 215 20.91 27.95 -14.29
C GLU A 215 22.37 27.73 -14.71
N SER A 216 22.54 27.64 -16.01
CA SER A 216 23.85 27.63 -16.64
C SER A 216 24.01 28.93 -17.44
N LYS A 217 25.17 29.50 -17.38
CA LYS A 217 25.55 30.66 -18.21
C LYS A 217 25.55 30.33 -19.70
N TYR A 218 25.68 29.05 -20.04
CA TYR A 218 25.93 28.58 -21.42
C TYR A 218 24.74 27.91 -22.08
N PHE A 219 23.74 27.49 -21.34
CA PHE A 219 22.56 26.81 -21.87
C PHE A 219 21.37 26.88 -20.91
N LYS A 220 20.16 26.87 -21.47
CA LYS A 220 18.91 26.80 -20.69
C LYS A 220 18.53 25.34 -20.46
N VAL A 221 18.21 25.00 -19.21
CA VAL A 221 17.76 23.68 -18.83
C VAL A 221 16.23 23.64 -18.78
N ILE A 222 15.62 22.79 -19.57
CA ILE A 222 14.16 22.63 -19.64
C ILE A 222 13.80 21.21 -19.18
N GLN A 223 13.04 21.11 -18.11
CA GLN A 223 12.47 19.84 -17.66
C GLN A 223 11.08 19.68 -18.27
N ASN A 224 10.98 18.87 -19.31
CA ASN A 224 9.70 18.54 -19.92
C ASN A 224 9.15 17.27 -19.26
N GLU A 225 8.29 17.46 -18.26
CA GLU A 225 7.67 16.35 -17.53
C GLU A 225 6.61 15.61 -18.35
N GLN A 226 5.97 16.31 -19.30
CA GLN A 226 4.95 15.70 -20.15
C GLN A 226 5.55 14.60 -21.05
N GLU A 227 6.73 14.86 -21.60
CA GLU A 227 7.45 13.91 -22.46
C GLU A 227 8.48 13.09 -21.68
N ASN A 228 8.61 13.33 -20.37
CA ASN A 228 9.63 12.73 -19.51
C ASN A 228 11.04 12.95 -20.07
N ARG A 229 11.34 14.22 -20.49
CA ARG A 229 12.61 14.61 -21.11
C ARG A 229 13.28 15.76 -20.37
N LEU A 230 14.60 15.64 -20.21
CA LEU A 230 15.48 16.74 -19.83
C LEU A 230 16.10 17.29 -21.10
N GLN A 231 15.92 18.59 -21.37
CA GLN A 231 16.34 19.26 -22.56
C GLN A 231 17.32 20.39 -22.23
N LEU A 232 18.38 20.49 -23.00
CA LEU A 232 19.40 21.56 -22.91
C LEU A 232 19.34 22.36 -24.21
N LYS A 233 19.01 23.65 -24.09
CA LYS A 233 18.97 24.59 -25.22
C LYS A 233 20.17 25.52 -25.15
N PHE A 234 20.99 25.48 -26.19
CA PHE A 234 22.16 26.34 -26.39
C PHE A 234 21.77 27.51 -27.31
N ASP A 235 22.39 28.67 -27.11
CA ASP A 235 22.20 29.86 -27.98
C ASP A 235 23.03 29.77 -29.27
N GLY A 236 23.23 28.59 -29.80
CA GLY A 236 23.97 28.30 -31.01
C GLY A 236 24.43 26.85 -31.03
N LYS A 237 25.29 26.52 -31.98
CA LYS A 237 25.88 25.19 -32.09
C LYS A 237 27.00 25.04 -31.05
N PRO A 238 26.88 24.12 -30.07
CA PRO A 238 27.96 23.90 -29.10
C PRO A 238 29.24 23.43 -29.77
N ASP A 239 30.38 23.73 -29.20
CA ASP A 239 31.71 23.29 -29.61
C ASP A 239 31.84 21.74 -29.59
N GLU A 240 32.86 21.23 -30.18
CA GLU A 240 33.01 19.78 -30.37
C GLU A 240 33.20 19.02 -29.09
N GLU A 241 33.93 19.63 -28.12
CA GLU A 241 34.14 19.05 -26.80
C GLU A 241 32.83 18.95 -26.04
N THR A 242 32.02 20.00 -26.04
CA THR A 242 30.69 19.99 -25.41
C THR A 242 29.77 18.96 -26.08
N ARG A 243 29.78 18.84 -27.41
CA ARG A 243 28.99 17.84 -28.13
C ARG A 243 29.41 16.43 -27.74
N SER A 244 30.72 16.17 -27.62
CA SER A 244 31.26 14.89 -27.16
C SER A 244 30.84 14.60 -25.73
N LEU A 245 30.90 15.59 -24.83
CA LEU A 245 30.47 15.49 -23.45
C LEU A 245 28.97 15.21 -23.32
N LEU A 246 28.14 15.88 -24.11
CA LEU A 246 26.69 15.66 -24.18
C LEU A 246 26.38 14.22 -24.63
N LYS A 247 27.01 13.75 -25.71
CA LYS A 247 26.86 12.38 -26.21
C LYS A 247 27.28 11.35 -25.15
N LYS A 248 28.41 11.57 -24.48
CA LYS A 248 28.93 10.71 -23.40
C LYS A 248 27.94 10.61 -22.24
N ASN A 249 27.21 11.69 -21.95
CA ASN A 249 26.18 11.73 -20.94
C ASN A 249 24.77 11.32 -21.45
N GLY A 250 24.68 10.69 -22.63
CA GLY A 250 23.45 10.12 -23.17
C GLY A 250 22.45 11.15 -23.74
N TYR A 251 22.86 12.39 -24.02
CA TYR A 251 22.04 13.35 -24.72
C TYR A 251 22.06 13.10 -26.23
N LYS A 252 20.91 13.23 -26.85
CA LYS A 252 20.73 13.20 -28.32
C LYS A 252 20.21 14.54 -28.79
N PHE A 253 20.75 15.03 -29.90
CA PHE A 253 20.26 16.27 -30.52
C PHE A 253 18.93 16.03 -31.23
N SER A 254 17.98 16.92 -31.02
CA SER A 254 16.68 16.95 -31.72
C SER A 254 16.67 18.14 -32.67
N PRO A 255 16.84 17.93 -33.99
CA PRO A 255 16.89 19.01 -34.96
C PRO A 255 15.59 19.82 -35.03
N SER A 256 14.44 19.13 -34.90
CA SER A 256 13.11 19.77 -34.96
C SER A 256 12.85 20.75 -33.81
N ARG A 257 13.55 20.61 -32.69
CA ARG A 257 13.39 21.44 -31.48
C ARG A 257 14.63 22.30 -31.20
N GLY A 258 15.72 22.05 -31.85
CA GLY A 258 16.99 22.74 -31.60
C GLY A 258 17.58 22.50 -30.21
N VAL A 259 17.29 21.36 -29.59
CA VAL A 259 17.72 21.04 -28.22
C VAL A 259 18.43 19.69 -28.12
N TRP A 260 19.32 19.56 -27.13
CA TRP A 260 19.87 18.31 -26.71
C TRP A 260 19.00 17.70 -25.64
N GLN A 261 18.55 16.46 -25.80
CA GLN A 261 17.58 15.85 -24.90
C GLN A 261 17.97 14.41 -24.49
N ARG A 262 17.58 14.04 -23.27
CA ARG A 262 17.62 12.67 -22.74
C ARG A 262 16.43 12.42 -21.82
N GLN A 263 16.22 11.17 -21.43
CA GLN A 263 15.16 10.83 -20.46
C GLN A 263 15.39 11.54 -19.13
N LEU A 264 14.32 12.06 -18.52
CA LEU A 264 14.35 12.76 -17.24
C LEU A 264 14.53 11.76 -16.09
N THR A 265 15.75 11.61 -15.64
CA THR A 265 16.15 10.73 -14.53
C THR A 265 17.04 11.50 -13.55
N ASN A 266 17.26 10.96 -12.36
CA ASN A 266 18.20 11.56 -11.40
C ASN A 266 19.61 11.67 -11.97
N ASN A 267 20.06 10.67 -12.76
CA ASN A 267 21.34 10.73 -13.46
C ASN A 267 21.38 11.82 -14.53
N ALA A 268 20.23 12.12 -15.17
CA ALA A 268 20.15 13.23 -16.11
C ALA A 268 20.32 14.58 -15.39
N ARG A 269 19.67 14.76 -14.24
CA ARG A 269 19.81 15.96 -13.41
C ARG A 269 21.24 16.14 -12.91
N TYR A 270 21.87 15.06 -12.47
CA TYR A 270 23.29 15.10 -12.05
C TYR A 270 24.23 15.45 -13.22
N SER A 271 23.99 14.94 -14.42
CA SER A 271 24.81 15.22 -15.58
C SER A 271 24.81 16.70 -16.01
N VAL A 272 23.75 17.46 -15.71
CA VAL A 272 23.70 18.92 -15.95
C VAL A 272 24.79 19.63 -15.16
N ARG A 273 25.01 19.23 -13.90
CA ARG A 273 26.07 19.79 -13.04
C ARG A 273 27.45 19.51 -13.62
N LEU A 274 27.71 18.25 -14.01
CA LEU A 274 28.99 17.84 -14.61
C LEU A 274 29.29 18.59 -15.92
N ILE A 275 28.26 18.86 -16.75
CA ILE A 275 28.44 19.60 -18.00
C ILE A 275 28.73 21.07 -17.70
N ASN A 276 28.10 21.63 -16.65
CA ASN A 276 28.32 23.00 -16.24
C ASN A 276 29.71 23.22 -15.61
N GLU A 277 30.17 22.31 -14.76
CA GLU A 277 31.47 22.34 -14.10
C GLU A 277 32.67 22.18 -15.07
N LYS A 278 32.50 21.41 -16.13
CA LYS A 278 33.57 21.21 -17.12
C LYS A 278 33.71 22.33 -18.16
N ARG A 279 32.79 23.28 -18.14
CA ARG A 279 32.84 24.50 -18.98
C ARG A 279 33.31 25.74 -18.24
N LEU A 280 33.57 25.63 -16.95
CA LEU A 280 34.24 26.64 -16.15
C LEU A 280 35.77 26.57 -16.34
#